data_7a2adb579022d3ca05caf23f8b07d592
#
_entry.id   7a2adb579022d3ca05caf23f8b07d592
#
_cell.length_a   1.000
_cell.length_b   1.000
_cell.length_c   1.000
_cell.angle_alpha   90.00
_cell.angle_beta   90.00
_cell.angle_gamma   90.00
#
_symmetry.space_group_name_H-M   'P 1'
#
loop_
_entity.id
_entity.type
_entity.pdbx_description
1 polymer ?
#
loop_
_entity_poly.entity_id
_entity_poly.type
_entity_poly.pdbx_seq_one_letter_code
_entity_poly.pdbx_strand_id
1 'polypeptide(L)'
;MDSVQAVEAIKRRLSLKEVVSRYVALKPAGRGRWKGLCPFHQEKTPSFYVDEEKGLFHCFGCKAGGDLIAFVERIEGLDFQTALERLAEEAGVELPRRPGGERRKELYEVLKLAQAYFQEGLKAHPEAGAYLEGRGLSQESVARFGLGYAPPKGDGLLTYLSRHGVSPEEGLKAGVLAEKEGRYYDRFRGRITFPIKDHLGRIVAFTGRALGDETPKYLNSPETPLFRKREVLFAFPEAKARLREGRAIVVEGLFDAIALHQLGF
;
A
#
# COMPACT_ATOMS: atom_id res chain seq x y z
N MET A 1 22.13 10.78 12.82
CA MET A 1 21.22 10.31 13.88
C MET A 1 21.04 8.82 13.69
N ASP A 2 21.19 8.00 14.74
CA ASP A 2 20.91 6.57 14.64
C ASP A 2 19.40 6.25 14.78
N SER A 3 19.01 4.99 14.60
CA SER A 3 17.59 4.60 14.64
C SER A 3 16.95 4.82 16.02
N VAL A 4 17.70 4.69 17.10
CA VAL A 4 17.21 4.90 18.48
C VAL A 4 16.95 6.39 18.73
N GLN A 5 17.89 7.23 18.32
CA GLN A 5 17.76 8.70 18.41
C GLN A 5 16.58 9.22 17.58
N ALA A 6 16.33 8.61 16.41
CA ALA A 6 15.18 8.97 15.58
C ALA A 6 13.85 8.62 16.26
N VAL A 7 13.74 7.43 16.84
CA VAL A 7 12.56 7.00 17.63
C VAL A 7 12.29 7.96 18.79
N GLU A 8 13.33 8.32 19.55
CA GLU A 8 13.20 9.26 20.66
C GLU A 8 12.83 10.68 20.20
N ALA A 9 13.37 11.14 19.05
CA ALA A 9 13.03 12.42 18.48
C ALA A 9 11.55 12.49 18.05
N ILE A 10 11.03 11.41 17.45
CA ILE A 10 9.62 11.27 17.09
C ILE A 10 8.74 11.34 18.35
N LYS A 11 9.05 10.55 19.38
CA LYS A 11 8.28 10.51 20.63
C LYS A 11 8.31 11.84 21.39
N ARG A 12 9.33 12.65 21.22
CA ARG A 12 9.40 14.01 21.80
C ARG A 12 8.56 15.04 21.03
N ARG A 13 8.42 14.87 19.73
CA ARG A 13 7.71 15.82 18.86
C ARG A 13 6.22 15.53 18.71
N LEU A 14 5.82 14.26 18.86
CA LEU A 14 4.43 13.83 18.74
C LEU A 14 3.88 13.38 20.10
N SER A 15 2.76 13.97 20.50
CA SER A 15 2.02 13.55 21.70
C SER A 15 1.26 12.26 21.42
N LEU A 16 1.49 11.23 22.26
CA LEU A 16 0.73 9.97 22.19
C LEU A 16 -0.77 10.25 22.33
N LYS A 17 -1.18 11.13 23.24
CA LYS A 17 -2.58 11.50 23.44
C LYS A 17 -3.19 12.11 22.18
N GLU A 18 -2.49 13.00 21.49
CA GLU A 18 -2.99 13.64 20.27
C GLU A 18 -3.18 12.63 19.14
N VAL A 19 -2.18 11.76 18.91
CA VAL A 19 -2.26 10.72 17.89
C VAL A 19 -3.40 9.74 18.20
N VAL A 20 -3.54 9.29 19.46
CA VAL A 20 -4.62 8.39 19.87
C VAL A 20 -6.00 9.07 19.75
N SER A 21 -6.10 10.37 20.03
CA SER A 21 -7.36 11.11 19.97
C SER A 21 -7.99 11.15 18.56
N ARG A 22 -7.24 10.88 17.53
CA ARG A 22 -7.74 10.77 16.14
C ARG A 22 -8.60 9.51 15.93
N TYR A 23 -8.45 8.52 16.82
CA TYR A 23 -9.11 7.21 16.71
C TYR A 23 -10.03 6.91 17.88
N VAL A 24 -9.78 7.52 19.04
CA VAL A 24 -10.45 7.23 20.31
C VAL A 24 -10.89 8.53 20.96
N ALA A 25 -12.17 8.61 21.34
CA ALA A 25 -12.67 9.71 22.17
C ALA A 25 -12.12 9.57 23.60
N LEU A 26 -11.08 10.34 23.92
CA LEU A 26 -10.42 10.31 25.23
C LEU A 26 -11.05 11.30 26.21
N LYS A 27 -11.22 10.87 27.47
CA LYS A 27 -11.64 11.70 28.60
C LYS A 27 -10.52 11.74 29.66
N PRO A 28 -10.33 12.85 30.38
CA PRO A 28 -9.38 12.93 31.47
C PRO A 28 -9.62 11.84 32.52
N ALA A 29 -8.55 11.22 33.02
CA ALA A 29 -8.59 10.14 34.01
C ALA A 29 -7.51 10.30 35.09
N GLY A 30 -7.13 11.54 35.42
CA GLY A 30 -6.11 11.93 36.37
C GLY A 30 -5.02 12.78 35.72
N ARG A 31 -4.00 13.18 36.47
CA ARG A 31 -2.90 14.01 35.99
C ARG A 31 -2.13 13.25 34.90
N GLY A 32 -2.04 13.83 33.71
CA GLY A 32 -1.33 13.25 32.57
C GLY A 32 -1.93 11.94 32.01
N ARG A 33 -3.15 11.55 32.48
CA ARG A 33 -3.81 10.30 32.07
C ARG A 33 -5.15 10.54 31.41
N TRP A 34 -5.44 9.71 30.43
CA TRP A 34 -6.65 9.76 29.62
C TRP A 34 -7.27 8.36 29.50
N LYS A 35 -8.57 8.25 29.35
CA LYS A 35 -9.26 6.97 29.15
C LYS A 35 -10.31 7.07 28.05
N GLY A 36 -10.56 5.97 27.36
CA GLY A 36 -11.59 5.82 26.33
C GLY A 36 -11.99 4.38 26.13
N LEU A 37 -12.89 4.15 25.17
CA LEU A 37 -13.20 2.81 24.69
C LEU A 37 -12.03 2.28 23.86
N CYS A 38 -11.71 1.01 24.03
CA CYS A 38 -10.58 0.41 23.34
C CYS A 38 -10.85 0.29 21.83
N PRO A 39 -9.92 0.72 20.95
CA PRO A 39 -10.08 0.57 19.51
C PRO A 39 -9.73 -0.84 19.01
N PHE A 40 -9.20 -1.71 19.89
CA PHE A 40 -8.69 -3.03 19.52
C PHE A 40 -9.64 -4.18 19.92
N HIS A 41 -10.69 -3.91 20.69
CA HIS A 41 -11.75 -4.86 21.02
C HIS A 41 -13.05 -4.14 21.33
N GLN A 42 -14.17 -4.83 21.21
CA GLN A 42 -15.49 -4.26 21.53
C GLN A 42 -15.72 -4.24 23.05
N GLU A 43 -16.08 -3.08 23.59
CA GLU A 43 -16.43 -2.89 25.00
C GLU A 43 -17.44 -1.75 25.16
N LYS A 44 -18.20 -1.80 26.26
CA LYS A 44 -19.15 -0.73 26.62
C LYS A 44 -18.61 0.18 27.72
N THR A 45 -17.63 -0.25 28.45
CA THR A 45 -17.03 0.47 29.58
C THR A 45 -15.58 0.80 29.26
N PRO A 46 -15.15 2.07 29.34
CA PRO A 46 -13.79 2.47 29.01
C PRO A 46 -12.73 1.74 29.84
N SER A 47 -11.88 0.97 29.18
CA SER A 47 -10.75 0.24 29.78
C SER A 47 -9.41 0.55 29.13
N PHE A 48 -9.39 1.41 28.12
CA PHE A 48 -8.20 1.86 27.41
C PHE A 48 -7.67 3.15 28.04
N TYR A 49 -6.41 3.12 28.46
CA TYR A 49 -5.74 4.25 29.11
C TYR A 49 -4.54 4.70 28.32
N VAL A 50 -4.32 6.00 28.30
CA VAL A 50 -3.13 6.67 27.79
C VAL A 50 -2.47 7.42 28.93
N ASP A 51 -1.20 7.16 29.18
CA ASP A 51 -0.34 7.86 30.16
C ASP A 51 0.68 8.68 29.35
N GLU A 52 0.47 9.98 29.29
CA GLU A 52 1.28 10.86 28.46
C GLU A 52 2.66 11.12 29.07
N GLU A 53 2.77 11.12 30.40
CA GLU A 53 4.06 11.26 31.08
C GLU A 53 4.99 10.07 30.79
N LYS A 54 4.41 8.87 30.70
CA LYS A 54 5.15 7.65 30.35
C LYS A 54 5.25 7.40 28.85
N GLY A 55 4.45 8.10 28.04
CA GLY A 55 4.37 7.85 26.60
C GLY A 55 3.82 6.45 26.24
N LEU A 56 2.94 5.89 27.09
CA LEU A 56 2.43 4.52 26.97
C LEU A 56 0.90 4.49 26.97
N PHE A 57 0.34 3.55 26.21
CA PHE A 57 -1.05 3.16 26.33
C PHE A 57 -1.19 1.74 26.89
N HIS A 58 -2.29 1.46 27.54
CA HIS A 58 -2.64 0.12 28.01
C HIS A 58 -4.16 -0.06 28.09
N CYS A 59 -4.63 -1.19 27.57
CA CYS A 59 -6.02 -1.62 27.72
C CYS A 59 -6.12 -2.71 28.80
N PHE A 60 -6.91 -2.46 29.85
CA PHE A 60 -7.13 -3.44 30.92
C PHE A 60 -8.07 -4.59 30.48
N GLY A 61 -8.86 -4.39 29.41
CA GLY A 61 -9.73 -5.43 28.84
C GLY A 61 -8.91 -6.45 28.03
N CYS A 62 -8.39 -6.06 26.88
CA CYS A 62 -7.70 -6.98 25.95
C CYS A 62 -6.17 -7.06 26.14
N LYS A 63 -5.60 -6.34 27.12
CA LYS A 63 -4.16 -6.31 27.41
C LYS A 63 -3.29 -5.71 26.29
N ALA A 64 -3.89 -5.09 25.28
CA ALA A 64 -3.15 -4.32 24.30
C ALA A 64 -2.41 -3.16 25.00
N GLY A 65 -1.12 -3.00 24.71
CA GLY A 65 -0.31 -1.94 25.29
C GLY A 65 0.95 -1.68 24.47
N GLY A 66 1.57 -0.54 24.69
CA GLY A 66 2.78 -0.14 23.98
C GLY A 66 2.96 1.39 23.99
N ASP A 67 3.87 1.85 23.17
CA ASP A 67 4.17 3.26 22.94
C ASP A 67 3.45 3.81 21.70
N LEU A 68 3.83 5.02 21.30
CA LEU A 68 3.29 5.70 20.11
C LEU A 68 3.42 4.86 18.84
N ILE A 69 4.56 4.21 18.61
CA ILE A 69 4.82 3.43 17.41
C ILE A 69 3.94 2.18 17.44
N ALA A 70 3.95 1.44 18.57
CA ALA A 70 3.13 0.25 18.75
C ALA A 70 1.61 0.55 18.64
N PHE A 71 1.15 1.74 19.01
CA PHE A 71 -0.22 2.15 18.79
C PHE A 71 -0.54 2.28 17.30
N VAL A 72 0.32 2.98 16.54
CA VAL A 72 0.13 3.18 15.09
C VAL A 72 0.24 1.86 14.32
N GLU A 73 1.20 0.99 14.68
CA GLU A 73 1.31 -0.36 14.11
C GLU A 73 -0.03 -1.11 14.24
N ARG A 74 -0.61 -1.15 15.43
CA ARG A 74 -1.83 -1.91 15.71
C ARG A 74 -3.09 -1.30 15.11
N ILE A 75 -3.26 0.02 15.22
CA ILE A 75 -4.50 0.69 14.78
C ILE A 75 -4.60 0.75 13.25
N GLU A 76 -3.46 0.75 12.57
CA GLU A 76 -3.39 0.85 11.12
C GLU A 76 -2.99 -0.44 10.43
N GLY A 77 -2.61 -1.47 11.21
CA GLY A 77 -2.14 -2.75 10.69
C GLY A 77 -0.80 -2.62 9.95
N LEU A 78 0.10 -1.76 10.48
CA LEU A 78 1.42 -1.49 9.90
C LEU A 78 2.47 -2.37 10.55
N ASP A 79 3.57 -2.65 9.81
CA ASP A 79 4.80 -3.10 10.45
C ASP A 79 5.54 -1.92 11.13
N PHE A 80 6.46 -2.25 12.02
CA PHE A 80 7.24 -1.27 12.78
C PHE A 80 7.91 -0.22 11.88
N GLN A 81 8.52 -0.66 10.78
CA GLN A 81 9.24 0.23 9.89
C GLN A 81 8.33 1.25 9.21
N THR A 82 7.19 0.81 8.75
CA THR A 82 6.21 1.67 8.08
C THR A 82 5.56 2.64 9.06
N ALA A 83 5.23 2.19 10.27
CA ALA A 83 4.73 3.05 11.34
C ALA A 83 5.77 4.13 11.71
N LEU A 84 7.05 3.73 11.78
CA LEU A 84 8.16 4.65 12.06
C LEU A 84 8.34 5.69 10.96
N GLU A 85 8.33 5.28 9.68
CA GLU A 85 8.46 6.19 8.54
C GLU A 85 7.34 7.23 8.50
N ARG A 86 6.10 6.79 8.73
CA ARG A 86 4.94 7.68 8.78
C ARG A 86 5.02 8.70 9.92
N LEU A 87 5.36 8.22 11.12
CA LEU A 87 5.51 9.11 12.28
C LEU A 87 6.69 10.05 12.15
N ALA A 88 7.77 9.62 11.48
CA ALA A 88 8.92 10.46 11.19
C ALA A 88 8.56 11.60 10.22
N GLU A 89 7.80 11.31 9.16
CA GLU A 89 7.29 12.31 8.23
C GLU A 89 6.41 13.34 8.96
N GLU A 90 5.48 12.88 9.78
CA GLU A 90 4.61 13.74 10.59
C GLU A 90 5.38 14.58 11.61
N ALA A 91 6.40 14.01 12.24
CA ALA A 91 7.25 14.69 13.21
C ALA A 91 8.30 15.61 12.56
N GLY A 92 8.48 15.59 11.24
CA GLY A 92 9.59 16.25 10.56
C GLY A 92 10.95 15.75 11.02
N VAL A 93 11.07 14.43 11.27
CA VAL A 93 12.30 13.76 11.69
C VAL A 93 12.89 12.98 10.53
N GLU A 94 14.13 13.27 10.15
CA GLU A 94 14.84 12.48 9.17
C GLU A 94 15.30 11.16 9.79
N LEU A 95 14.82 10.04 9.23
CA LEU A 95 15.29 8.72 9.62
C LEU A 95 16.71 8.47 9.08
N PRO A 96 17.54 7.71 9.82
CA PRO A 96 18.87 7.35 9.34
C PRO A 96 18.74 6.59 8.02
N ARG A 97 19.57 6.97 7.04
CA ARG A 97 19.64 6.30 5.74
C ARG A 97 20.05 4.84 5.96
N ARG A 98 19.12 3.92 5.75
CA ARG A 98 19.44 2.49 5.77
C ARG A 98 20.07 2.09 4.45
N PRO A 99 21.05 1.19 4.44
CA PRO A 99 21.48 0.53 3.22
C PRO A 99 20.24 -0.10 2.54
N GLY A 100 19.82 0.43 1.38
CA GLY A 100 18.60 -0.01 0.67
C GLY A 100 17.38 0.92 0.76
N GLY A 101 17.34 1.93 1.63
CA GLY A 101 16.21 2.88 1.71
C GLY A 101 16.07 3.76 0.45
N GLU A 102 17.17 4.28 -0.06
CA GLU A 102 17.20 5.01 -1.34
C GLU A 102 16.76 4.10 -2.49
N ARG A 103 17.28 2.87 -2.52
CA ARG A 103 16.91 1.86 -3.53
C ARG A 103 15.43 1.52 -3.51
N ARG A 104 14.77 1.49 -2.34
CA ARG A 104 13.31 1.29 -2.26
C ARG A 104 12.55 2.50 -2.80
N LYS A 105 12.98 3.73 -2.49
CA LYS A 105 12.38 4.96 -3.00
C LYS A 105 12.45 5.02 -4.53
N GLU A 106 13.60 4.68 -5.09
CA GLU A 106 13.80 4.57 -6.54
C GLU A 106 12.84 3.55 -7.17
N LEU A 107 12.65 2.36 -6.57
CA LEU A 107 11.71 1.36 -7.08
C LEU A 107 10.25 1.84 -7.06
N TYR A 108 9.82 2.60 -6.04
CA TYR A 108 8.48 3.20 -6.04
C TYR A 108 8.28 4.18 -7.18
N GLU A 109 9.29 5.00 -7.50
CA GLU A 109 9.23 5.92 -8.63
C GLU A 109 9.17 5.18 -9.97
N VAL A 110 9.92 4.10 -10.15
CA VAL A 110 9.83 3.23 -11.33
C VAL A 110 8.40 2.67 -11.48
N LEU A 111 7.78 2.19 -10.39
CA LEU A 111 6.42 1.66 -10.41
C LEU A 111 5.38 2.72 -10.73
N LYS A 112 5.56 3.96 -10.26
CA LYS A 112 4.69 5.09 -10.63
C LYS A 112 4.80 5.44 -12.11
N LEU A 113 6.00 5.46 -12.67
CA LEU A 113 6.22 5.69 -14.10
C LEU A 113 5.57 4.57 -14.94
N ALA A 114 5.75 3.31 -14.52
CA ALA A 114 5.10 2.18 -15.19
C ALA A 114 3.56 2.30 -15.13
N GLN A 115 3.00 2.72 -13.99
CA GLN A 115 1.56 2.97 -13.83
C GLN A 115 1.07 4.04 -14.81
N ALA A 116 1.78 5.17 -14.92
CA ALA A 116 1.43 6.24 -15.84
C ALA A 116 1.43 5.73 -17.30
N TYR A 117 2.47 5.00 -17.68
CA TYR A 117 2.57 4.38 -19.01
C TYR A 117 1.40 3.43 -19.31
N PHE A 118 1.02 2.58 -18.36
CA PHE A 118 -0.09 1.64 -18.54
C PHE A 118 -1.45 2.35 -18.62
N GLN A 119 -1.65 3.43 -17.86
CA GLN A 119 -2.88 4.24 -17.94
C GLN A 119 -2.99 4.98 -19.28
N GLU A 120 -1.89 5.50 -19.81
CA GLU A 120 -1.84 6.07 -21.15
C GLU A 120 -2.10 4.99 -22.20
N GLY A 121 -1.52 3.81 -22.04
CA GLY A 121 -1.78 2.64 -22.89
C GLY A 121 -3.27 2.28 -22.94
N LEU A 122 -3.96 2.29 -21.80
CA LEU A 122 -5.41 2.01 -21.76
C LEU A 122 -6.23 3.06 -22.53
N LYS A 123 -5.88 4.32 -22.41
CA LYS A 123 -6.54 5.41 -23.15
C LYS A 123 -6.32 5.32 -24.66
N ALA A 124 -5.13 4.88 -25.06
CA ALA A 124 -4.73 4.77 -26.47
C ALA A 124 -5.26 3.51 -27.17
N HIS A 125 -5.82 2.54 -26.43
CA HIS A 125 -6.27 1.24 -26.93
C HIS A 125 -7.74 0.97 -26.57
N PRO A 126 -8.71 1.44 -27.38
CA PRO A 126 -10.15 1.30 -27.09
C PRO A 126 -10.62 -0.14 -26.86
N GLU A 127 -9.97 -1.12 -27.51
CA GLU A 127 -10.25 -2.55 -27.32
C GLU A 127 -10.01 -3.02 -25.88
N ALA A 128 -9.01 -2.45 -25.20
CA ALA A 128 -8.75 -2.74 -23.80
C ALA A 128 -9.84 -2.15 -22.89
N GLY A 129 -10.30 -0.94 -23.20
CA GLY A 129 -11.44 -0.31 -22.52
C GLY A 129 -12.73 -1.12 -22.69
N ALA A 130 -13.06 -1.49 -23.94
CA ALA A 130 -14.23 -2.31 -24.25
C ALA A 130 -14.19 -3.68 -23.53
N TYR A 131 -13.01 -4.28 -23.39
CA TYR A 131 -12.86 -5.51 -22.63
C TYR A 131 -13.24 -5.31 -21.14
N LEU A 132 -12.80 -4.21 -20.50
CA LEU A 132 -13.14 -3.91 -19.11
C LEU A 132 -14.63 -3.62 -18.93
N GLU A 133 -15.25 -2.89 -19.85
CA GLU A 133 -16.70 -2.64 -19.88
C GLU A 133 -17.48 -3.96 -20.06
N GLY A 134 -17.03 -4.84 -20.96
CA GLY A 134 -17.60 -6.17 -21.16
C GLY A 134 -17.48 -7.09 -19.93
N ARG A 135 -16.58 -6.77 -19.00
CA ARG A 135 -16.46 -7.39 -17.67
C ARG A 135 -17.31 -6.71 -16.59
N GLY A 136 -18.11 -5.72 -16.95
CA GLY A 136 -19.01 -5.01 -16.07
C GLY A 136 -18.34 -3.93 -15.21
N LEU A 137 -17.11 -3.52 -15.52
CA LEU A 137 -16.43 -2.46 -14.79
C LEU A 137 -16.80 -1.08 -15.32
N SER A 138 -17.20 -0.17 -14.43
CA SER A 138 -17.42 1.23 -14.76
C SER A 138 -16.09 1.97 -14.94
N GLN A 139 -16.12 3.06 -15.71
CA GLN A 139 -14.97 3.93 -15.91
C GLN A 139 -14.46 4.51 -14.58
N GLU A 140 -15.37 4.79 -13.64
CA GLU A 140 -15.02 5.24 -12.29
C GLU A 140 -14.21 4.17 -11.53
N SER A 141 -14.63 2.90 -11.59
CA SER A 141 -13.92 1.78 -10.98
C SER A 141 -12.56 1.57 -11.64
N VAL A 142 -12.48 1.65 -12.97
CA VAL A 142 -11.21 1.57 -13.71
C VAL A 142 -10.22 2.65 -13.25
N ALA A 143 -10.68 3.89 -13.10
CA ALA A 143 -9.87 5.00 -12.61
C ALA A 143 -9.48 4.84 -11.14
N ARG A 144 -10.44 4.49 -10.26
CA ARG A 144 -10.23 4.31 -8.82
C ARG A 144 -9.19 3.25 -8.50
N PHE A 145 -9.26 2.12 -9.19
CA PHE A 145 -8.30 1.03 -9.01
C PHE A 145 -7.01 1.23 -9.82
N GLY A 146 -6.98 2.24 -10.69
CA GLY A 146 -5.82 2.57 -11.49
C GLY A 146 -5.50 1.51 -12.54
N LEU A 147 -6.51 0.89 -13.15
CA LEU A 147 -6.29 -0.10 -14.19
C LEU A 147 -5.60 0.53 -15.40
N GLY A 148 -4.80 -0.25 -16.09
CA GLY A 148 -4.06 0.17 -17.26
C GLY A 148 -3.98 -0.93 -18.32
N TYR A 149 -3.29 -0.65 -19.40
CA TYR A 149 -2.99 -1.61 -20.44
C TYR A 149 -1.55 -1.50 -20.89
N ALA A 150 -0.85 -2.61 -20.95
CA ALA A 150 0.48 -2.71 -21.53
C ALA A 150 0.35 -3.13 -23.00
N PRO A 151 0.66 -2.24 -23.98
CA PRO A 151 0.56 -2.57 -25.40
C PRO A 151 1.40 -3.80 -25.77
N PRO A 152 1.07 -4.52 -26.87
CA PRO A 152 1.74 -5.77 -27.22
C PRO A 152 3.18 -5.60 -27.77
N LYS A 153 3.58 -4.38 -28.13
CA LYS A 153 4.97 -4.08 -28.57
C LYS A 153 5.97 -4.30 -27.45
N GLY A 154 7.10 -4.96 -27.75
CA GLY A 154 7.97 -5.60 -26.77
C GLY A 154 8.82 -4.71 -25.86
N ASP A 155 8.95 -3.39 -26.14
CA ASP A 155 9.93 -2.49 -25.50
C ASP A 155 9.39 -1.05 -25.26
N GLY A 156 8.07 -0.88 -25.31
CA GLY A 156 7.45 0.44 -25.14
C GLY A 156 7.65 1.01 -23.74
N LEU A 157 7.42 0.21 -22.70
CA LEU A 157 7.69 0.60 -21.31
C LEU A 157 9.19 0.78 -21.08
N LEU A 158 10.03 -0.12 -21.58
CA LEU A 158 11.49 0.01 -21.50
C LEU A 158 11.95 1.37 -22.05
N THR A 159 11.48 1.72 -23.26
CA THR A 159 11.79 3.01 -23.89
C THR A 159 11.25 4.19 -23.07
N TYR A 160 10.04 4.07 -22.54
CA TYR A 160 9.42 5.10 -21.70
C TYR A 160 10.25 5.33 -20.41
N LEU A 161 10.61 4.27 -19.71
CA LEU A 161 11.41 4.32 -18.49
C LEU A 161 12.79 4.93 -18.76
N SER A 162 13.47 4.54 -19.86
CA SER A 162 14.77 5.07 -20.24
C SER A 162 14.73 6.58 -20.49
N ARG A 163 13.66 7.10 -21.11
CA ARG A 163 13.45 8.54 -21.30
C ARG A 163 13.28 9.31 -19.99
N HIS A 164 12.86 8.62 -18.92
CA HIS A 164 12.75 9.19 -17.57
C HIS A 164 13.98 8.89 -16.68
N GLY A 165 15.08 8.46 -17.29
CA GLY A 165 16.35 8.23 -16.58
C GLY A 165 16.40 6.93 -15.76
N VAL A 166 15.46 6.01 -15.99
CA VAL A 166 15.43 4.69 -15.32
C VAL A 166 16.19 3.68 -16.19
N SER A 167 17.14 2.99 -15.58
CA SER A 167 17.90 1.94 -16.25
C SER A 167 17.07 0.65 -16.43
N PRO A 168 17.42 -0.21 -17.42
CA PRO A 168 16.76 -1.51 -17.59
C PRO A 168 16.85 -2.40 -16.34
N GLU A 169 17.96 -2.34 -15.61
CA GLU A 169 18.18 -3.09 -14.37
C GLU A 169 17.23 -2.64 -13.23
N GLU A 170 16.93 -1.35 -13.15
CA GLU A 170 15.94 -0.82 -12.18
C GLU A 170 14.54 -1.28 -12.54
N GLY A 171 14.17 -1.26 -13.82
CA GLY A 171 12.89 -1.80 -14.31
C GLY A 171 12.75 -3.31 -14.06
N LEU A 172 13.84 -4.08 -14.20
CA LEU A 172 13.88 -5.49 -13.85
C LEU A 172 13.71 -5.70 -12.34
N LYS A 173 14.43 -4.94 -11.51
CA LYS A 173 14.32 -5.00 -10.04
C LYS A 173 12.94 -4.59 -9.53
N ALA A 174 12.27 -3.64 -10.21
CA ALA A 174 10.90 -3.25 -9.92
C ALA A 174 9.87 -4.30 -10.42
N GLY A 175 10.28 -5.29 -11.19
CA GLY A 175 9.45 -6.38 -11.69
C GLY A 175 8.49 -5.97 -12.81
N VAL A 176 8.74 -4.85 -13.51
CA VAL A 176 7.96 -4.38 -14.65
C VAL A 176 8.62 -4.71 -16.00
N LEU A 177 9.91 -4.95 -15.99
CA LEU A 177 10.66 -5.52 -17.12
C LEU A 177 11.01 -6.97 -16.82
N ALA A 178 11.36 -7.69 -17.86
CA ALA A 178 11.92 -9.04 -17.80
C ALA A 178 13.18 -9.10 -18.69
N GLU A 179 14.02 -10.08 -18.45
CA GLU A 179 15.25 -10.29 -19.21
C GLU A 179 15.28 -11.73 -19.76
N LYS A 180 15.72 -11.86 -20.98
CA LYS A 180 16.01 -13.15 -21.59
C LYS A 180 17.24 -13.02 -22.51
N GLU A 181 18.25 -13.84 -22.29
CA GLU A 181 19.48 -13.88 -23.12
C GLU A 181 20.17 -12.50 -23.24
N GLY A 182 20.24 -11.76 -22.12
CA GLY A 182 20.83 -10.43 -22.06
C GLY A 182 19.99 -9.31 -22.68
N ARG A 183 18.74 -9.59 -23.08
CA ARG A 183 17.82 -8.59 -23.65
C ARG A 183 16.67 -8.29 -22.70
N TYR A 184 16.48 -7.01 -22.41
CA TYR A 184 15.35 -6.53 -21.60
C TYR A 184 14.11 -6.35 -22.48
N TYR A 185 12.94 -6.60 -21.88
CA TYR A 185 11.63 -6.42 -22.53
C TYR A 185 10.52 -6.16 -21.53
N ASP A 186 9.42 -5.57 -22.00
CA ASP A 186 8.25 -5.29 -21.19
C ASP A 186 7.59 -6.58 -20.69
N ARG A 187 7.42 -6.71 -19.37
CA ARG A 187 6.89 -7.94 -18.78
C ARG A 187 5.41 -8.18 -19.10
N PHE A 188 4.59 -7.13 -19.10
CA PHE A 188 3.13 -7.23 -19.15
C PHE A 188 2.50 -7.03 -20.53
N ARG A 189 3.27 -7.21 -21.61
CA ARG A 189 2.81 -7.03 -23.00
C ARG A 189 1.48 -7.68 -23.29
N GLY A 190 0.56 -6.95 -24.00
CA GLY A 190 -0.77 -7.42 -24.40
C GLY A 190 -1.73 -7.64 -23.24
N ARG A 191 -1.52 -6.99 -22.08
CA ARG A 191 -2.25 -7.28 -20.85
C ARG A 191 -2.88 -6.05 -20.23
N ILE A 192 -4.10 -6.22 -19.73
CA ILE A 192 -4.68 -5.30 -18.74
C ILE A 192 -3.83 -5.40 -17.48
N THR A 193 -3.43 -4.26 -16.92
CA THR A 193 -2.60 -4.20 -15.71
C THR A 193 -3.42 -3.75 -14.51
N PHE A 194 -3.26 -4.47 -13.41
CA PHE A 194 -3.86 -4.20 -12.11
C PHE A 194 -2.72 -3.84 -11.15
N PRO A 195 -2.64 -2.59 -10.67
CA PRO A 195 -1.64 -2.23 -9.67
C PRO A 195 -1.94 -2.92 -8.34
N ILE A 196 -0.93 -3.55 -7.79
CA ILE A 196 -0.97 -4.11 -6.44
C ILE A 196 -0.41 -3.04 -5.51
N LYS A 197 -1.20 -2.66 -4.49
CA LYS A 197 -0.83 -1.62 -3.54
C LYS A 197 -0.54 -2.21 -2.17
N ASP A 198 0.41 -1.63 -1.46
CA ASP A 198 0.63 -1.92 -0.05
C ASP A 198 -0.49 -1.28 0.81
N HIS A 199 -0.45 -1.52 2.11
CA HIS A 199 -1.43 -1.00 3.08
C HIS A 199 -1.43 0.54 3.21
N LEU A 200 -0.44 1.24 2.64
CA LEU A 200 -0.39 2.70 2.52
C LEU A 200 -0.93 3.21 1.17
N GLY A 201 -1.36 2.32 0.28
CA GLY A 201 -1.82 2.66 -1.05
C GLY A 201 -0.71 2.89 -2.08
N ARG A 202 0.56 2.62 -1.75
CA ARG A 202 1.69 2.74 -2.67
C ARG A 202 1.75 1.51 -3.58
N ILE A 203 1.98 1.71 -4.86
CA ILE A 203 2.11 0.60 -5.81
C ILE A 203 3.41 -0.16 -5.52
N VAL A 204 3.30 -1.47 -5.32
CA VAL A 204 4.43 -2.37 -5.03
C VAL A 204 4.65 -3.41 -6.12
N ALA A 205 3.65 -3.65 -6.96
CA ALA A 205 3.71 -4.64 -8.04
C ALA A 205 2.54 -4.43 -9.04
N PHE A 206 2.49 -5.27 -10.05
CA PHE A 206 1.37 -5.38 -10.98
C PHE A 206 0.98 -6.85 -11.20
N THR A 207 -0.29 -7.05 -11.52
CA THR A 207 -0.80 -8.27 -12.16
C THR A 207 -1.29 -7.92 -13.55
N GLY A 208 -0.91 -8.68 -14.56
CA GLY A 208 -1.34 -8.53 -15.94
C GLY A 208 -2.32 -9.63 -16.35
N ARG A 209 -3.50 -9.26 -16.86
CA ARG A 209 -4.49 -10.17 -17.44
C ARG A 209 -4.41 -10.12 -18.97
N ALA A 210 -4.17 -11.24 -19.62
CA ALA A 210 -4.17 -11.32 -21.08
C ALA A 210 -5.51 -10.90 -21.67
N LEU A 211 -5.49 -10.08 -22.73
CA LEU A 211 -6.67 -9.72 -23.49
C LEU A 211 -7.12 -10.88 -24.39
N GLY A 212 -6.19 -11.54 -25.05
CA GLY A 212 -6.39 -12.69 -25.93
C GLY A 212 -6.06 -14.03 -25.27
N ASP A 213 -5.51 -14.93 -26.09
CA ASP A 213 -5.21 -16.32 -25.71
C ASP A 213 -3.77 -16.50 -25.16
N GLU A 214 -3.07 -15.39 -24.86
CA GLU A 214 -1.72 -15.46 -24.32
C GLU A 214 -1.66 -16.20 -23.00
N THR A 215 -0.70 -17.11 -22.89
CA THR A 215 -0.43 -17.88 -21.68
C THR A 215 0.79 -17.32 -20.94
N PRO A 216 0.74 -17.26 -19.59
CA PRO A 216 -0.40 -17.56 -18.71
C PRO A 216 -1.48 -16.48 -18.78
N LYS A 217 -2.73 -16.85 -18.52
CA LYS A 217 -3.88 -15.93 -18.47
C LYS A 217 -3.66 -14.76 -17.52
N TYR A 218 -3.08 -15.01 -16.36
CA TYR A 218 -2.63 -14.00 -15.39
C TYR A 218 -1.13 -14.10 -15.20
N LEU A 219 -0.46 -12.97 -15.24
CA LEU A 219 0.98 -12.83 -15.01
C LEU A 219 1.22 -11.83 -13.88
N ASN A 220 1.88 -12.25 -12.82
CA ASN A 220 2.23 -11.37 -11.69
C ASN A 220 3.65 -10.82 -11.84
N SER A 221 3.92 -9.68 -11.19
CA SER A 221 5.31 -9.29 -10.89
C SER A 221 6.02 -10.42 -10.14
N PRO A 222 7.32 -10.58 -10.32
CA PRO A 222 8.12 -11.48 -9.48
C PRO A 222 8.21 -10.92 -8.05
N GLU A 223 8.74 -11.71 -7.12
CA GLU A 223 9.16 -11.21 -5.81
C GLU A 223 10.19 -10.09 -5.99
N THR A 224 10.01 -8.98 -5.28
CA THR A 224 10.90 -7.81 -5.34
C THR A 224 11.19 -7.31 -3.92
N PRO A 225 12.12 -6.36 -3.73
CA PRO A 225 12.30 -5.72 -2.42
C PRO A 225 11.06 -5.00 -1.86
N LEU A 226 10.07 -4.68 -2.74
CA LEU A 226 8.81 -4.04 -2.37
C LEU A 226 7.63 -5.00 -2.30
N PHE A 227 7.71 -6.18 -2.94
CA PHE A 227 6.57 -7.07 -3.14
C PHE A 227 6.90 -8.52 -2.77
N ARG A 228 6.12 -9.04 -1.83
CA ARG A 228 6.06 -10.46 -1.50
C ARG A 228 4.62 -10.91 -1.65
N LYS A 229 4.36 -11.79 -2.63
CA LYS A 229 3.01 -12.21 -3.02
C LYS A 229 2.16 -12.69 -1.85
N ARG A 230 2.76 -13.38 -0.89
CA ARG A 230 2.08 -13.93 0.30
C ARG A 230 1.70 -12.87 1.35
N GLU A 231 2.24 -11.65 1.25
CA GLU A 231 2.09 -10.58 2.25
C GLU A 231 1.16 -9.46 1.78
N VAL A 232 0.67 -9.54 0.53
CA VAL A 232 -0.15 -8.47 -0.07
C VAL A 232 -1.46 -9.03 -0.58
N LEU A 233 -2.56 -8.38 -0.18
CA LEU A 233 -3.90 -8.67 -0.66
C LEU A 233 -4.35 -7.54 -1.59
N PHE A 234 -4.83 -7.90 -2.80
CA PHE A 234 -5.37 -6.92 -3.75
C PHE A 234 -6.59 -6.19 -3.16
N ALA A 235 -6.72 -4.90 -3.46
CA ALA A 235 -7.78 -4.02 -2.96
C ALA A 235 -7.83 -3.83 -1.43
N PHE A 236 -6.80 -4.24 -0.69
CA PHE A 236 -6.76 -4.06 0.77
C PHE A 236 -6.82 -2.57 1.19
N PRO A 237 -6.08 -1.62 0.58
CA PRO A 237 -6.19 -0.20 0.93
C PRO A 237 -7.62 0.34 0.73
N GLU A 238 -8.28 -0.07 -0.33
CA GLU A 238 -9.64 0.34 -0.68
C GLU A 238 -10.68 -0.22 0.31
N ALA A 239 -10.46 -1.44 0.83
CA ALA A 239 -11.31 -2.10 1.81
C ALA A 239 -11.06 -1.63 3.25
N LYS A 240 -9.88 -1.11 3.56
CA LYS A 240 -9.40 -0.82 4.93
C LYS A 240 -10.36 0.00 5.78
N ALA A 241 -11.02 1.00 5.20
CA ALA A 241 -11.96 1.85 5.93
C ALA A 241 -13.16 1.05 6.46
N ARG A 242 -13.64 0.05 5.71
CA ARG A 242 -14.81 -0.78 6.07
C ARG A 242 -14.48 -2.00 6.91
N LEU A 243 -13.23 -2.45 6.93
CA LEU A 243 -12.79 -3.54 7.81
C LEU A 243 -13.04 -3.20 9.30
N ARG A 244 -13.11 -1.92 9.65
CA ARG A 244 -13.47 -1.45 10.99
C ARG A 244 -14.91 -1.77 11.39
N GLU A 245 -15.79 -2.06 10.43
CA GLU A 245 -17.18 -2.47 10.65
C GLU A 245 -17.29 -3.96 11.06
N GLY A 246 -16.15 -4.67 11.13
CA GLY A 246 -16.05 -6.05 11.61
C GLY A 246 -16.44 -7.12 10.59
N ARG A 247 -16.56 -6.76 9.31
CA ARG A 247 -16.85 -7.70 8.22
C ARG A 247 -15.87 -7.53 7.07
N ALA A 248 -15.46 -8.64 6.46
CA ALA A 248 -14.66 -8.67 5.23
C ALA A 248 -15.24 -9.71 4.28
N ILE A 249 -15.30 -9.38 2.99
CA ILE A 249 -15.61 -10.32 1.92
C ILE A 249 -14.29 -10.62 1.20
N VAL A 250 -13.92 -11.88 1.12
CA VAL A 250 -12.73 -12.36 0.41
C VAL A 250 -13.18 -13.10 -0.83
N VAL A 251 -12.61 -12.75 -1.97
CA VAL A 251 -12.87 -13.36 -3.28
C VAL A 251 -11.57 -13.78 -3.96
N GLU A 252 -11.63 -14.71 -4.89
CA GLU A 252 -10.44 -15.21 -5.59
C GLU A 252 -10.03 -14.34 -6.78
N GLY A 253 -10.99 -13.65 -7.41
CA GLY A 253 -10.79 -12.91 -8.64
C GLY A 253 -10.57 -11.41 -8.42
N LEU A 254 -9.64 -10.82 -9.20
CA LEU A 254 -9.40 -9.37 -9.19
C LEU A 254 -10.64 -8.59 -9.65
N PHE A 255 -11.33 -9.10 -10.70
CA PHE A 255 -12.57 -8.49 -11.20
C PHE A 255 -13.68 -8.55 -10.16
N ASP A 256 -13.79 -9.67 -9.43
CA ASP A 256 -14.82 -9.84 -8.40
C ASP A 256 -14.62 -8.86 -7.26
N ALA A 257 -13.37 -8.66 -6.84
CA ALA A 257 -13.02 -7.67 -5.82
C ALA A 257 -13.43 -6.25 -6.26
N ILE A 258 -13.11 -5.85 -7.50
CA ILE A 258 -13.47 -4.53 -8.03
C ILE A 258 -15.00 -4.40 -8.15
N ALA A 259 -15.69 -5.44 -8.64
CA ALA A 259 -17.15 -5.43 -8.78
C ALA A 259 -17.85 -5.27 -7.43
N LEU A 260 -17.39 -5.94 -6.38
CA LEU A 260 -17.92 -5.75 -5.02
C LEU A 260 -17.75 -4.31 -4.54
N HIS A 261 -16.57 -3.72 -4.73
CA HIS A 261 -16.36 -2.30 -4.40
C HIS A 261 -17.25 -1.37 -5.24
N GLN A 262 -17.50 -1.70 -6.51
CA GLN A 262 -18.41 -0.94 -7.40
C GLN A 262 -19.85 -0.99 -6.90
N LEU A 263 -20.27 -2.12 -6.32
CA LEU A 263 -21.59 -2.32 -5.72
C LEU A 263 -21.70 -1.73 -4.30
N GLY A 264 -20.63 -1.15 -3.77
CA GLY A 264 -20.65 -0.48 -2.48
C GLY A 264 -20.30 -1.35 -1.28
N PHE A 265 -19.72 -2.53 -1.51
CA PHE A 265 -19.20 -3.40 -0.45
C PHE A 265 -17.80 -3.01 -0.02
#